data_19248a8bec903e8d351698a19d48ee91
#
_entry.id   19248a8bec903e8d351698a19d48ee91
#
_cell.length_a   1.000
_cell.length_b   1.000
_cell.length_c   1.000
_cell.angle_alpha   90.00
_cell.angle_beta   90.00
_cell.angle_gamma   90.00
#
_symmetry.space_group_name_H-M   'P 1'
#
loop_
_entity.id
_entity.type
_entity.pdbx_description
1 polymer ?
#
loop_
_entity_poly.entity_id
_entity_poly.type
_entity_poly.pdbx_seq_one_letter_code
_entity_poly.pdbx_strand_id
1 'polypeptide(L)'
;MNRTQHGRPSSPPVSLFGLPALVFVISWFSLTAHSQPKPTPQATEVSQPTTPLPSTQNKSNPDGSFLDGPKLAKALCASCHLFPEPDLLDKKTWRDGTLPRMKIRVGLLPSYIENHRESKLLKATGVFPTFPMISEAEWKAIEDYYLAAAPEKPLPQDPRPEIKMGLKLFAADRPKFKRPKPATTMVAINSKGRRIYMGDAETKSFDLLGSDGSLLSSVSVGNTPVALTETEEGFFLTMIGHFLPSEDPKGALIFLETTESGLRPPKTLLAGLPRATDTEFADLNGDGKMDFVISLFGSTVGRLSWFENVGGDNYSEHVLIPKAGAIRTVIRDFNGDRSPDIAVLVAQELETFFLLFNDGKGNFTTQPIFQKPPIYGHSYFEMADMDKDGRTDILVTNGDNGEYASPLKRYHGVRIYLNKGNNRFEESFFYPLNGAFKAVARDFDEDGDLDIAAVSFFPDYEKTPQESFVYLENQGGLKFAASTFEQFFTGRWLTMDAGDLDGDGDIDLALGSYSQGPTEVPEFFMNVWEKVGPSVLILRNKLR
;
A
#
# COMPACT_ATOMS: atom_id res chain seq x y z
N MET A 1 3.82 34.14 66.80
CA MET A 1 4.22 33.24 67.87
C MET A 1 4.69 31.92 67.26
N ASN A 2 5.99 31.70 67.49
CA ASN A 2 6.75 30.44 67.55
C ASN A 2 6.55 29.36 66.43
N ARG A 3 7.58 29.17 65.58
CA ARG A 3 8.81 28.34 65.72
C ARG A 3 8.49 26.85 65.77
N THR A 4 9.09 25.95 64.99
CA THR A 4 10.49 25.65 64.59
C THR A 4 10.41 24.51 63.60
N GLN A 5 11.06 24.50 62.46
CA GLN A 5 12.42 24.09 62.05
C GLN A 5 12.75 22.59 62.18
N HIS A 6 13.38 22.11 61.08
CA HIS A 6 14.38 21.03 60.89
C HIS A 6 13.82 19.70 60.39
N GLY A 7 14.38 19.01 59.43
CA GLY A 7 15.67 19.14 58.76
C GLY A 7 15.79 17.95 57.79
N ARG A 8 16.47 18.15 56.66
CA ARG A 8 17.08 17.06 55.88
C ARG A 8 18.29 16.50 56.65
N PRO A 9 18.76 15.25 56.35
CA PRO A 9 19.76 15.10 55.31
C PRO A 9 19.84 13.76 54.55
N SER A 10 20.37 13.85 53.35
CA SER A 10 21.59 13.23 52.76
C SER A 10 21.59 11.75 52.40
N SER A 11 21.82 11.52 51.10
CA SER A 11 22.47 10.32 50.52
C SER A 11 23.92 10.23 50.99
N PRO A 12 24.67 9.14 50.90
CA PRO A 12 25.21 8.43 49.77
C PRO A 12 25.57 6.93 50.05
N PRO A 13 26.49 6.23 49.37
CA PRO A 13 26.87 6.13 47.96
C PRO A 13 26.96 4.67 47.42
N VAL A 14 27.29 4.61 46.13
CA VAL A 14 27.75 3.51 45.26
C VAL A 14 28.69 2.48 45.90
N SER A 15 28.53 1.18 45.59
CA SER A 15 29.68 0.28 45.39
C SER A 15 29.37 -0.84 44.40
N LEU A 16 30.33 -1.02 43.50
CA LEU A 16 30.51 -2.07 42.49
C LEU A 16 30.92 -3.43 43.11
N PHE A 17 30.94 -4.44 42.23
CA PHE A 17 31.48 -5.83 42.31
C PHE A 17 30.40 -6.89 42.60
N GLY A 18 30.28 -7.96 41.84
CA GLY A 18 31.14 -8.71 40.98
C GLY A 18 30.39 -10.00 40.59
N LEU A 19 30.59 -10.51 39.38
CA LEU A 19 30.27 -11.87 38.99
C LEU A 19 31.11 -12.89 39.77
N PRO A 20 30.69 -14.16 39.92
CA PRO A 20 30.96 -15.17 38.90
C PRO A 20 29.91 -16.28 38.72
N ALA A 21 29.88 -16.78 37.56
CA ALA A 21 29.81 -18.07 36.89
C ALA A 21 29.66 -19.41 37.68
N LEU A 22 29.11 -20.36 36.91
CA LEU A 22 29.21 -21.84 36.95
C LEU A 22 28.13 -22.63 37.75
N VAL A 23 27.50 -23.54 37.15
CA VAL A 23 27.72 -24.89 36.62
C VAL A 23 26.55 -25.83 36.94
N PHE A 24 26.05 -26.50 35.91
CA PHE A 24 25.45 -27.84 35.79
C PHE A 24 24.56 -28.45 36.90
N VAL A 25 23.43 -28.99 36.50
CA VAL A 25 23.16 -30.47 36.59
C VAL A 25 21.99 -30.88 35.70
N ILE A 26 22.22 -31.95 34.96
CA ILE A 26 21.36 -32.77 34.10
C ILE A 26 20.50 -33.72 34.97
N SER A 27 19.27 -33.97 34.56
CA SER A 27 18.63 -35.32 34.51
C SER A 27 17.13 -35.18 34.21
N TRP A 28 16.69 -35.69 33.15
CA TRP A 28 16.23 -37.01 32.73
C TRP A 28 14.71 -37.28 32.90
N PHE A 29 14.12 -37.55 31.72
CA PHE A 29 12.94 -38.40 31.39
C PHE A 29 11.52 -37.97 31.75
N SER A 30 10.73 -37.65 30.71
CA SER A 30 9.54 -38.46 30.37
C SER A 30 9.16 -38.25 28.89
N LEU A 31 9.09 -39.35 28.17
CA LEU A 31 8.53 -39.47 26.83
C LEU A 31 7.05 -39.13 26.85
N THR A 32 6.61 -38.15 26.06
CA THR A 32 5.28 -38.12 25.49
C THR A 32 5.43 -37.95 23.98
N ALA A 33 4.91 -38.93 23.25
CA ALA A 33 4.91 -38.96 21.82
C ALA A 33 4.11 -37.79 21.25
N HIS A 34 4.80 -36.84 20.63
CA HIS A 34 4.16 -35.87 19.76
C HIS A 34 4.26 -36.40 18.32
N SER A 35 3.09 -36.63 17.76
CA SER A 35 2.91 -36.91 16.33
C SER A 35 3.51 -35.78 15.54
N GLN A 36 4.48 -36.09 14.69
CA GLN A 36 5.02 -35.15 13.69
C GLN A 36 3.90 -34.76 12.72
N PRO A 37 3.80 -33.48 12.32
CA PRO A 37 2.93 -33.09 11.24
C PRO A 37 3.44 -33.73 9.94
N LYS A 38 2.52 -34.30 9.16
CA LYS A 38 2.78 -34.81 7.81
C LYS A 38 3.40 -33.70 6.95
N PRO A 39 4.35 -34.02 6.05
CA PRO A 39 4.89 -33.04 5.14
C PRO A 39 3.77 -32.46 4.26
N THR A 40 3.73 -31.14 4.18
CA THR A 40 2.92 -30.35 3.28
C THR A 40 3.09 -30.85 1.85
N PRO A 41 2.04 -30.94 1.04
CA PRO A 41 2.18 -31.25 -0.39
C PRO A 41 3.14 -30.27 -1.04
N GLN A 42 4.11 -30.78 -1.75
CA GLN A 42 5.02 -29.98 -2.57
C GLN A 42 4.20 -29.11 -3.51
N ALA A 43 4.43 -27.79 -3.43
CA ALA A 43 3.95 -26.86 -4.42
C ALA A 43 4.34 -27.41 -5.81
N THR A 44 3.36 -27.56 -6.67
CA THR A 44 3.56 -27.85 -8.08
C THR A 44 4.53 -26.80 -8.63
N GLU A 45 5.70 -27.23 -9.05
CA GLU A 45 6.65 -26.37 -9.77
C GLU A 45 5.94 -25.72 -10.93
N VAL A 46 5.61 -24.43 -10.78
CA VAL A 46 5.29 -23.58 -11.91
C VAL A 46 6.61 -23.47 -12.68
N SER A 47 6.68 -24.22 -13.77
CA SER A 47 7.80 -24.17 -14.71
C SER A 47 7.99 -22.73 -15.18
N GLN A 48 8.98 -22.06 -14.63
CA GLN A 48 9.53 -20.86 -15.25
C GLN A 48 9.90 -21.22 -16.69
N PRO A 49 9.76 -20.32 -17.65
CA PRO A 49 10.30 -20.57 -18.98
C PRO A 49 11.82 -20.69 -18.85
N THR A 50 12.30 -21.92 -18.76
CA THR A 50 13.71 -22.29 -18.67
C THR A 50 14.37 -22.33 -20.05
N THR A 51 13.98 -21.44 -20.93
CA THR A 51 14.76 -21.24 -22.15
C THR A 51 15.60 -20.00 -21.90
N PRO A 52 16.90 -20.15 -21.64
CA PRO A 52 17.83 -19.02 -21.75
C PRO A 52 17.68 -18.47 -23.17
N LEU A 53 17.49 -17.17 -23.30
CA LEU A 53 17.81 -16.51 -24.56
C LEU A 53 19.18 -17.04 -25.00
N PRO A 54 19.37 -17.43 -26.26
CA PRO A 54 20.62 -18.01 -26.70
C PRO A 54 21.76 -17.09 -26.29
N SER A 55 22.68 -17.60 -25.45
CA SER A 55 23.86 -16.89 -25.04
C SER A 55 24.64 -16.53 -26.29
N THR A 56 24.52 -15.30 -26.75
CA THR A 56 25.42 -14.75 -27.75
C THR A 56 26.73 -14.57 -27.08
N GLN A 57 27.57 -15.60 -27.17
CA GLN A 57 28.99 -15.49 -26.87
C GLN A 57 29.54 -14.27 -27.61
N ASN A 58 30.20 -13.38 -26.87
CA ASN A 58 30.96 -12.22 -27.30
C ASN A 58 31.29 -12.22 -28.80
N LYS A 59 30.41 -11.70 -29.62
CA LYS A 59 30.68 -11.33 -31.00
C LYS A 59 30.14 -9.92 -31.16
N SER A 60 31.03 -8.91 -31.15
CA SER A 60 30.82 -7.80 -32.08
C SER A 60 30.30 -8.42 -33.36
N ASN A 61 29.22 -7.87 -33.92
CA ASN A 61 28.77 -8.32 -35.24
C ASN A 61 30.00 -8.41 -36.16
N PRO A 62 30.05 -9.34 -37.13
CA PRO A 62 31.20 -9.50 -38.02
C PRO A 62 31.57 -8.22 -38.77
N ASP A 63 30.71 -7.21 -38.74
CA ASP A 63 30.87 -5.88 -39.38
C ASP A 63 31.35 -4.76 -38.43
N GLY A 64 31.67 -5.08 -37.16
CA GLY A 64 32.10 -4.05 -36.17
C GLY A 64 30.99 -3.11 -35.72
N SER A 65 29.74 -3.40 -36.00
CA SER A 65 28.61 -2.56 -35.58
C SER A 65 28.41 -2.59 -34.05
N PHE A 66 28.14 -1.43 -33.46
CA PHE A 66 27.85 -1.29 -32.04
C PHE A 66 26.58 -2.10 -31.66
N LEU A 67 26.56 -2.60 -30.43
CA LEU A 67 25.36 -3.22 -29.87
C LEU A 67 24.20 -2.21 -29.93
N ASP A 68 23.06 -2.64 -30.49
CA ASP A 68 21.87 -1.81 -30.63
C ASP A 68 21.15 -1.67 -29.26
N GLY A 69 21.55 -0.67 -28.48
CA GLY A 69 21.03 -0.41 -27.14
C GLY A 69 19.50 -0.32 -27.06
N PRO A 70 18.81 0.43 -27.97
CA PRO A 70 17.36 0.47 -28.02
C PRO A 70 16.69 -0.90 -28.21
N LYS A 71 17.20 -1.74 -29.09
CA LYS A 71 16.67 -3.09 -29.31
C LYS A 71 16.91 -4.00 -28.12
N LEU A 72 18.12 -3.93 -27.54
CA LEU A 72 18.46 -4.69 -26.31
C LEU A 72 17.56 -4.26 -25.14
N ALA A 73 17.40 -2.96 -24.93
CA ALA A 73 16.53 -2.43 -23.88
C ALA A 73 15.08 -2.91 -24.05
N LYS A 74 14.50 -2.81 -25.26
CA LYS A 74 13.14 -3.27 -25.52
C LYS A 74 12.99 -4.78 -25.33
N ALA A 75 13.93 -5.58 -25.80
CA ALA A 75 13.88 -7.04 -25.66
C ALA A 75 14.00 -7.49 -24.19
N LEU A 76 14.94 -6.89 -23.44
CA LEU A 76 15.20 -7.30 -22.06
C LEU A 76 14.14 -6.72 -21.10
N CYS A 77 13.91 -5.40 -21.11
CA CYS A 77 13.04 -4.77 -20.13
C CYS A 77 11.56 -5.16 -20.33
N ALA A 78 11.11 -5.38 -21.58
CA ALA A 78 9.75 -5.84 -21.84
C ALA A 78 9.51 -7.33 -21.54
N SER A 79 10.53 -8.09 -21.14
CA SER A 79 10.36 -9.51 -20.79
C SER A 79 9.68 -9.74 -19.44
N CYS A 80 9.72 -8.75 -18.53
CA CYS A 80 9.19 -8.86 -17.18
C CYS A 80 7.99 -7.92 -16.94
N HIS A 81 7.97 -6.76 -17.55
CA HIS A 81 6.98 -5.72 -17.33
C HIS A 81 6.80 -4.86 -18.59
N LEU A 82 5.79 -3.98 -18.60
CA LEU A 82 5.62 -3.04 -19.71
C LEU A 82 6.87 -2.16 -19.83
N PHE A 83 7.36 -2.00 -21.08
CA PHE A 83 8.59 -1.26 -21.34
C PHE A 83 8.49 0.20 -20.85
N PRO A 84 9.37 0.66 -19.96
CA PRO A 84 9.38 2.05 -19.53
C PRO A 84 10.16 2.91 -20.52
N GLU A 85 9.49 3.84 -21.19
CA GLU A 85 10.17 4.78 -22.09
C GLU A 85 11.13 5.70 -21.33
N PRO A 86 12.28 6.09 -21.92
CA PRO A 86 13.29 6.89 -21.24
C PRO A 86 12.80 8.26 -20.73
N ASP A 87 11.78 8.86 -21.35
CA ASP A 87 11.24 10.16 -20.96
C ASP A 87 10.37 10.13 -19.69
N LEU A 88 10.08 8.94 -19.18
CA LEU A 88 9.30 8.80 -17.95
C LEU A 88 10.05 9.24 -16.69
N LEU A 89 11.39 9.22 -16.70
CA LEU A 89 12.22 9.72 -15.62
C LEU A 89 13.35 10.59 -16.18
N ASP A 90 13.89 11.49 -15.36
CA ASP A 90 15.07 12.25 -15.70
C ASP A 90 16.34 11.39 -15.70
N LYS A 91 17.37 11.88 -16.38
CA LYS A 91 18.65 11.20 -16.55
C LYS A 91 19.32 10.81 -15.22
N LYS A 92 19.24 11.69 -14.21
CA LYS A 92 19.82 11.44 -12.90
C LYS A 92 19.11 10.28 -12.21
N THR A 93 17.78 10.27 -12.25
CA THR A 93 16.96 9.20 -11.64
C THR A 93 17.19 7.85 -12.32
N TRP A 94 17.31 7.83 -13.65
CA TRP A 94 17.73 6.61 -14.36
C TRP A 94 19.08 6.10 -13.90
N ARG A 95 20.09 6.98 -13.91
CA ARG A 95 21.47 6.63 -13.62
C ARG A 95 21.68 6.16 -12.17
N ASP A 96 21.15 6.93 -11.21
CA ASP A 96 21.45 6.76 -9.78
C ASP A 96 20.44 5.85 -9.05
N GLY A 97 19.26 5.64 -9.64
CA GLY A 97 18.15 4.90 -9.03
C GLY A 97 17.74 3.64 -9.81
N THR A 98 17.12 3.81 -10.96
CA THR A 98 16.39 2.71 -11.65
C THR A 98 17.33 1.70 -12.30
N LEU A 99 18.29 2.16 -13.11
CA LEU A 99 19.20 1.25 -13.84
C LEU A 99 20.05 0.39 -12.89
N PRO A 100 20.64 0.90 -11.79
CA PRO A 100 21.35 0.05 -10.84
C PRO A 100 20.49 -1.08 -10.26
N ARG A 101 19.21 -0.81 -9.98
CA ARG A 101 18.28 -1.83 -9.45
C ARG A 101 17.92 -2.86 -10.52
N MET A 102 17.72 -2.43 -11.77
CA MET A 102 17.49 -3.36 -12.86
C MET A 102 18.74 -4.21 -13.14
N LYS A 103 19.94 -3.66 -12.96
CA LYS A 103 21.20 -4.42 -13.03
C LYS A 103 21.25 -5.57 -12.04
N ILE A 104 20.69 -5.40 -10.83
CA ILE A 104 20.52 -6.49 -9.85
C ILE A 104 19.55 -7.54 -10.38
N ARG A 105 18.40 -7.10 -10.94
CA ARG A 105 17.37 -8.00 -11.46
C ARG A 105 17.82 -8.87 -12.62
N VAL A 106 18.81 -8.44 -13.40
CA VAL A 106 19.40 -9.23 -14.48
C VAL A 106 20.64 -10.00 -14.05
N GLY A 107 20.96 -10.04 -12.75
CA GLY A 107 22.02 -10.87 -12.19
C GLY A 107 23.44 -10.33 -12.33
N LEU A 108 23.61 -9.06 -12.71
CA LEU A 108 24.94 -8.45 -12.90
C LEU A 108 25.55 -7.88 -11.60
N LEU A 109 24.81 -7.82 -10.50
CA LEU A 109 25.27 -7.37 -9.20
C LEU A 109 24.94 -8.38 -8.08
N PRO A 110 25.48 -9.61 -8.13
CA PRO A 110 25.17 -10.64 -7.13
C PRO A 110 25.58 -10.24 -5.72
N SER A 111 26.65 -9.45 -5.55
CA SER A 111 27.11 -8.95 -4.25
C SER A 111 26.07 -8.11 -3.51
N TYR A 112 25.14 -7.46 -4.22
CA TYR A 112 24.03 -6.75 -3.58
C TYR A 112 23.15 -7.70 -2.78
N ILE A 113 22.77 -8.83 -3.39
CA ILE A 113 21.93 -9.86 -2.73
C ILE A 113 22.72 -10.56 -1.62
N GLU A 114 24.02 -10.81 -1.82
CA GLU A 114 24.88 -11.47 -0.83
C GLU A 114 25.01 -10.63 0.45
N ASN A 115 25.14 -9.33 0.30
CA ASN A 115 25.32 -8.38 1.40
C ASN A 115 24.02 -7.82 1.97
N HIS A 116 22.87 -8.19 1.38
CA HIS A 116 21.57 -7.69 1.87
C HIS A 116 21.24 -8.29 3.25
N ARG A 117 20.68 -7.47 4.16
CA ARG A 117 20.29 -7.92 5.51
C ARG A 117 19.35 -9.14 5.50
N GLU A 118 18.52 -9.27 4.46
CA GLU A 118 17.55 -10.36 4.26
C GLU A 118 18.01 -11.35 3.17
N SER A 119 19.33 -11.47 2.96
CA SER A 119 19.95 -12.28 1.89
C SER A 119 19.42 -13.72 1.82
N LYS A 120 19.20 -14.37 2.97
CA LYS A 120 18.69 -15.76 3.02
C LYS A 120 17.28 -15.86 2.44
N LEU A 121 16.40 -14.91 2.79
CA LEU A 121 15.03 -14.84 2.28
C LEU A 121 15.06 -14.57 0.76
N LEU A 122 15.79 -13.55 0.33
CA LEU A 122 15.91 -13.19 -1.08
C LEU A 122 16.41 -14.34 -1.95
N LYS A 123 17.43 -15.07 -1.50
CA LYS A 123 17.97 -16.25 -2.22
C LYS A 123 16.97 -17.41 -2.26
N ALA A 124 16.22 -17.63 -1.19
CA ALA A 124 15.23 -18.70 -1.11
C ALA A 124 14.04 -18.50 -2.05
N THR A 125 13.78 -17.27 -2.50
CA THR A 125 12.61 -16.94 -3.35
C THR A 125 12.82 -17.28 -4.83
N GLY A 126 14.08 -17.40 -5.27
CA GLY A 126 14.42 -17.61 -6.68
C GLY A 126 14.10 -16.43 -7.61
N VAL A 127 13.70 -15.27 -7.06
CA VAL A 127 13.32 -14.08 -7.86
C VAL A 127 14.51 -13.47 -8.58
N PHE A 128 15.71 -13.62 -8.01
CA PHE A 128 16.95 -13.13 -8.62
C PHE A 128 17.67 -14.26 -9.35
N PRO A 129 18.13 -14.03 -10.59
CA PRO A 129 18.87 -15.03 -11.34
C PRO A 129 20.21 -15.36 -10.65
N THR A 130 20.60 -16.62 -10.69
CA THR A 130 21.88 -17.11 -10.12
C THR A 130 23.08 -16.84 -11.03
N PHE A 131 22.84 -16.43 -12.27
CA PHE A 131 23.85 -16.05 -13.26
C PHE A 131 23.34 -14.87 -14.09
N PRO A 132 24.23 -14.06 -14.67
CA PRO A 132 23.84 -12.93 -15.49
C PRO A 132 22.99 -13.35 -16.71
N MET A 133 21.87 -12.65 -16.91
CA MET A 133 20.99 -12.85 -18.09
C MET A 133 21.59 -12.25 -19.37
N ILE A 134 22.45 -11.25 -19.23
CA ILE A 134 23.15 -10.54 -20.31
C ILE A 134 24.59 -10.23 -19.89
N SER A 135 25.43 -9.84 -20.84
CA SER A 135 26.81 -9.42 -20.57
C SER A 135 26.87 -7.97 -20.07
N GLU A 136 28.00 -7.58 -19.42
CA GLU A 136 28.26 -6.19 -19.02
C GLU A 136 28.30 -5.24 -20.23
N ALA A 137 28.74 -5.70 -21.41
CA ALA A 137 28.76 -4.88 -22.61
C ALA A 137 27.33 -4.58 -23.14
N GLU A 138 26.44 -5.57 -23.13
CA GLU A 138 25.03 -5.40 -23.48
C GLU A 138 24.32 -4.49 -22.47
N TRP A 139 24.60 -4.68 -21.17
CA TRP A 139 24.07 -3.79 -20.14
C TRP A 139 24.51 -2.34 -20.36
N LYS A 140 25.80 -2.12 -20.66
CA LYS A 140 26.33 -0.78 -20.94
C LYS A 140 25.65 -0.13 -22.13
N ALA A 141 25.33 -0.86 -23.18
CA ALA A 141 24.59 -0.34 -24.32
C ALA A 141 23.14 0.08 -23.93
N ILE A 142 22.50 -0.66 -23.02
CA ILE A 142 21.19 -0.29 -22.46
C ILE A 142 21.29 0.99 -21.61
N GLU A 143 22.29 1.08 -20.72
CA GLU A 143 22.52 2.29 -19.92
C GLU A 143 22.74 3.51 -20.81
N ASP A 144 23.61 3.40 -21.82
CA ASP A 144 23.91 4.50 -22.74
C ASP A 144 22.67 4.95 -23.49
N TYR A 145 21.81 4.03 -23.91
CA TYR A 145 20.53 4.35 -24.54
C TYR A 145 19.64 5.18 -23.61
N TYR A 146 19.39 4.70 -22.37
CA TYR A 146 18.55 5.44 -21.43
C TYR A 146 19.12 6.80 -21.09
N LEU A 147 20.42 6.88 -20.81
CA LEU A 147 21.08 8.13 -20.43
C LEU A 147 21.20 9.14 -21.61
N ALA A 148 21.21 8.66 -22.84
CA ALA A 148 21.18 9.53 -24.03
C ALA A 148 19.77 10.07 -24.32
N ALA A 149 18.72 9.21 -24.15
CA ALA A 149 17.35 9.53 -24.51
C ALA A 149 16.54 10.20 -23.39
N ALA A 150 16.91 10.00 -22.11
CA ALA A 150 16.21 10.59 -20.98
C ALA A 150 16.41 12.13 -20.91
N PRO A 151 15.37 12.88 -20.49
CA PRO A 151 15.47 14.32 -20.28
C PRO A 151 16.43 14.65 -19.12
N GLU A 152 17.08 15.81 -19.16
CA GLU A 152 18.00 16.26 -18.11
C GLU A 152 17.30 16.54 -16.78
N LYS A 153 16.02 16.92 -16.82
CA LYS A 153 15.16 17.20 -15.66
C LYS A 153 13.82 16.49 -15.84
N PRO A 154 13.12 16.17 -14.74
CA PRO A 154 11.77 15.63 -14.83
C PRO A 154 10.88 16.51 -15.72
N LEU A 155 10.09 15.86 -16.59
CA LEU A 155 9.10 16.58 -17.39
C LEU A 155 7.99 17.11 -16.48
N PRO A 156 7.50 18.34 -16.72
CA PRO A 156 6.44 18.92 -15.91
C PRO A 156 5.14 18.13 -16.07
N GLN A 157 4.28 18.21 -15.05
CA GLN A 157 2.90 17.72 -15.15
C GLN A 157 2.13 18.50 -16.20
N ASP A 158 1.10 17.87 -16.76
CA ASP A 158 0.15 18.54 -17.63
C ASP A 158 -0.58 19.67 -16.88
N PRO A 159 -1.00 20.74 -17.57
CA PRO A 159 -1.81 21.78 -16.97
C PRO A 159 -3.08 21.21 -16.33
N ARG A 160 -3.40 21.70 -15.14
CA ARG A 160 -4.63 21.31 -14.41
C ARG A 160 -5.36 22.57 -13.91
N PRO A 161 -6.65 22.45 -13.56
CA PRO A 161 -7.34 23.52 -12.83
C PRO A 161 -6.60 23.92 -11.56
N GLU A 162 -6.59 25.22 -11.28
CA GLU A 162 -5.99 25.75 -10.05
C GLU A 162 -6.73 25.19 -8.82
N ILE A 163 -5.97 24.76 -7.81
CA ILE A 163 -6.50 24.34 -6.53
C ILE A 163 -6.87 25.59 -5.71
N LYS A 164 -8.13 25.90 -5.64
CA LYS A 164 -8.63 27.05 -4.88
C LYS A 164 -8.51 26.81 -3.38
N MET A 165 -8.05 27.81 -2.66
CA MET A 165 -7.98 27.75 -1.20
C MET A 165 -9.37 27.99 -0.59
N GLY A 166 -9.72 27.17 0.40
CA GLY A 166 -11.00 27.20 1.11
C GLY A 166 -12.00 26.16 0.59
N LEU A 167 -12.39 25.22 1.45
CA LEU A 167 -13.47 24.28 1.19
C LEU A 167 -14.79 24.91 1.64
N LYS A 168 -15.69 25.18 0.71
CA LYS A 168 -17.01 25.73 1.04
C LYS A 168 -17.89 24.71 1.76
N LEU A 169 -17.83 23.47 1.31
CA LEU A 169 -18.63 22.36 1.80
C LEU A 169 -18.17 21.85 3.16
N PHE A 170 -16.86 21.87 3.44
CA PHE A 170 -16.29 21.27 4.63
C PHE A 170 -15.72 22.29 5.62
N ALA A 171 -15.76 21.95 6.91
CA ALA A 171 -15.03 22.63 7.98
C ALA A 171 -14.01 21.67 8.58
N ALA A 172 -12.76 22.12 8.71
CA ALA A 172 -11.72 21.32 9.34
C ALA A 172 -11.89 21.34 10.87
N ASP A 173 -12.14 20.18 11.46
CA ASP A 173 -12.24 19.96 12.90
C ASP A 173 -10.99 19.22 13.39
N ARG A 174 -10.36 19.75 14.45
CA ARG A 174 -9.16 19.15 15.05
C ARG A 174 -9.54 18.29 16.23
N PRO A 175 -9.43 16.95 16.12
CA PRO A 175 -9.68 16.05 17.22
C PRO A 175 -8.82 16.39 18.45
N LYS A 176 -9.36 16.17 19.63
CA LYS A 176 -8.63 16.33 20.89
C LYS A 176 -7.53 15.30 21.05
N PHE A 177 -7.72 14.12 20.48
CA PHE A 177 -6.72 13.05 20.52
C PHE A 177 -5.65 13.24 19.46
N LYS A 178 -4.40 13.11 19.88
CA LYS A 178 -3.25 13.06 18.98
C LYS A 178 -2.15 12.21 19.57
N ARG A 179 -1.41 11.50 18.73
CA ARG A 179 -0.15 10.84 19.07
C ARG A 179 1.01 11.84 18.93
N PRO A 180 2.10 11.72 19.74
CA PRO A 180 3.26 12.62 19.64
C PRO A 180 3.90 12.63 18.25
N LYS A 181 3.94 11.47 17.60
CA LYS A 181 4.40 11.28 16.22
C LYS A 181 3.29 10.57 15.47
N PRO A 182 2.44 11.28 14.73
CA PRO A 182 1.37 10.64 13.98
C PRO A 182 1.92 9.58 13.00
N ALA A 183 1.41 8.36 13.13
CA ALA A 183 1.79 7.21 12.30
C ALA A 183 0.55 6.41 11.89
N THR A 184 -0.52 7.12 11.52
CA THR A 184 -1.81 6.54 11.17
C THR A 184 -1.73 5.85 9.82
N THR A 185 -1.97 4.54 9.81
CA THR A 185 -1.91 3.68 8.62
C THR A 185 -3.27 3.24 8.12
N MET A 186 -4.29 3.38 8.94
CA MET A 186 -5.66 2.99 8.64
C MET A 186 -6.63 3.98 9.30
N VAL A 187 -7.65 4.38 8.56
CA VAL A 187 -8.83 5.11 9.06
C VAL A 187 -10.06 4.47 8.44
N ALA A 188 -11.08 4.20 9.25
CA ALA A 188 -12.40 3.77 8.79
C ALA A 188 -13.49 4.46 9.61
N ILE A 189 -14.56 4.91 8.96
CA ILE A 189 -15.71 5.54 9.59
C ILE A 189 -16.85 4.52 9.71
N ASN A 190 -17.31 4.30 10.93
CA ASN A 190 -18.56 3.60 11.19
C ASN A 190 -19.68 4.64 11.41
N SER A 191 -20.46 4.94 10.38
CA SER A 191 -21.56 5.90 10.43
C SER A 191 -22.64 5.48 11.42
N LYS A 192 -23.01 4.19 11.48
CA LYS A 192 -24.01 3.68 12.42
C LYS A 192 -23.60 3.87 13.88
N GLY A 193 -22.33 3.64 14.19
CA GLY A 193 -21.76 3.79 15.53
C GLY A 193 -21.26 5.20 15.81
N ARG A 194 -21.20 6.10 14.81
CA ARG A 194 -20.59 7.43 14.88
C ARG A 194 -19.20 7.40 15.46
N ARG A 195 -18.31 6.61 14.85
CA ARG A 195 -16.98 6.32 15.35
C ARG A 195 -15.97 6.33 14.22
N ILE A 196 -14.71 6.62 14.59
CA ILE A 196 -13.56 6.42 13.72
C ILE A 196 -12.73 5.28 14.28
N TYR A 197 -12.39 4.32 13.45
CA TYR A 197 -11.38 3.31 13.73
C TYR A 197 -10.05 3.75 13.13
N MET A 198 -8.99 3.65 13.92
CA MET A 198 -7.65 4.09 13.53
C MET A 198 -6.62 3.00 13.81
N GLY A 199 -5.77 2.70 12.83
CA GLY A 199 -4.55 1.91 13.00
C GLY A 199 -3.33 2.82 13.10
N ASP A 200 -2.41 2.52 14.02
CA ASP A 200 -1.19 3.28 14.23
C ASP A 200 0.06 2.38 14.18
N ALA A 201 1.02 2.73 13.35
CA ALA A 201 2.23 1.94 13.13
C ALA A 201 3.27 2.06 14.25
N GLU A 202 3.33 3.22 14.93
CA GLU A 202 4.31 3.46 15.99
C GLU A 202 3.92 2.72 17.28
N THR A 203 2.66 2.87 17.69
CA THR A 203 2.13 2.23 18.90
C THR A 203 1.64 0.80 18.66
N LYS A 204 1.50 0.40 17.38
CA LYS A 204 0.94 -0.90 16.98
C LYS A 204 -0.41 -1.14 17.65
N SER A 205 -1.25 -0.12 17.59
CA SER A 205 -2.58 -0.11 18.21
C SER A 205 -3.70 -0.05 17.18
N PHE A 206 -4.84 -0.55 17.62
CA PHE A 206 -6.15 -0.32 17.04
C PHE A 206 -6.91 0.58 18.00
N ASP A 207 -7.23 1.78 17.57
CA ASP A 207 -7.85 2.83 18.38
C ASP A 207 -9.28 3.11 17.90
N LEU A 208 -10.19 3.26 18.85
CA LEU A 208 -11.58 3.67 18.63
C LEU A 208 -11.71 5.13 19.06
N LEU A 209 -12.13 6.00 18.16
CA LEU A 209 -12.40 7.40 18.43
C LEU A 209 -13.89 7.67 18.33
N GLY A 210 -14.38 8.61 19.14
CA GLY A 210 -15.72 9.16 19.02
C GLY A 210 -15.88 10.05 17.79
N SER A 211 -17.10 10.48 17.52
CA SER A 211 -17.37 11.41 16.41
C SER A 211 -16.66 12.76 16.57
N ASP A 212 -16.35 13.18 17.80
CA ASP A 212 -15.55 14.38 18.09
C ASP A 212 -14.03 14.13 18.04
N GLY A 213 -13.61 12.92 17.61
CA GLY A 213 -12.23 12.51 17.58
C GLY A 213 -11.59 12.29 18.95
N SER A 214 -12.36 12.19 20.05
CA SER A 214 -11.84 11.80 21.36
C SER A 214 -11.54 10.30 21.41
N LEU A 215 -10.44 9.89 22.07
CA LEU A 215 -10.11 8.47 22.23
C LEU A 215 -11.10 7.80 23.18
N LEU A 216 -11.81 6.79 22.70
CA LEU A 216 -12.73 5.95 23.46
C LEU A 216 -12.05 4.69 23.99
N SER A 217 -11.24 4.03 23.14
CA SER A 217 -10.52 2.80 23.48
C SER A 217 -9.27 2.67 22.63
N SER A 218 -8.25 2.00 23.18
CA SER A 218 -7.01 1.68 22.47
C SER A 218 -6.57 0.27 22.84
N VAL A 219 -6.34 -0.58 21.85
CA VAL A 219 -5.91 -1.96 22.03
C VAL A 219 -4.58 -2.17 21.32
N SER A 220 -3.57 -2.66 22.05
CA SER A 220 -2.32 -3.08 21.42
C SER A 220 -2.55 -4.37 20.64
N VAL A 221 -2.24 -4.34 19.34
CA VAL A 221 -2.39 -5.48 18.44
C VAL A 221 -1.05 -6.07 18.01
N GLY A 222 0.05 -5.52 18.54
CA GLY A 222 1.42 -6.05 18.38
C GLY A 222 2.04 -5.88 17.00
N ASN A 223 1.28 -5.38 16.02
CA ASN A 223 1.69 -5.22 14.63
C ASN A 223 0.96 -4.01 14.03
N THR A 224 1.27 -3.61 12.80
CA THR A 224 0.73 -2.42 12.13
C THR A 224 -0.58 -2.76 11.39
N PRO A 225 -1.76 -2.26 11.84
CA PRO A 225 -3.02 -2.45 11.13
C PRO A 225 -3.08 -1.55 9.88
N VAL A 226 -3.56 -2.07 8.75
CA VAL A 226 -3.67 -1.32 7.49
C VAL A 226 -5.04 -1.44 6.81
N ALA A 227 -5.81 -2.48 7.13
CA ALA A 227 -7.19 -2.65 6.67
C ALA A 227 -8.06 -3.26 7.76
N LEU A 228 -9.36 -3.01 7.67
CA LEU A 228 -10.38 -3.39 8.64
C LEU A 228 -11.60 -3.95 7.92
N THR A 229 -12.12 -5.06 8.42
CA THR A 229 -13.48 -5.51 8.12
C THR A 229 -14.24 -5.67 9.43
N GLU A 230 -15.31 -4.89 9.60
CA GLU A 230 -16.19 -4.95 10.78
C GLU A 230 -17.31 -5.95 10.54
N THR A 231 -17.61 -6.77 11.57
CA THR A 231 -18.71 -7.71 11.60
C THR A 231 -19.51 -7.54 12.89
N GLU A 232 -20.63 -8.22 13.02
CA GLU A 232 -21.43 -8.22 14.27
C GLU A 232 -20.64 -8.79 15.46
N GLU A 233 -19.71 -9.70 15.21
CA GLU A 233 -18.93 -10.40 16.24
C GLU A 233 -17.65 -9.65 16.61
N GLY A 234 -17.16 -8.73 15.76
CA GLY A 234 -15.93 -8.00 16.00
C GLY A 234 -15.24 -7.52 14.74
N PHE A 235 -13.90 -7.46 14.80
CA PHE A 235 -13.09 -6.83 13.79
C PHE A 235 -12.02 -7.78 13.24
N PHE A 236 -11.99 -7.96 11.93
CA PHE A 236 -10.83 -8.52 11.25
C PHE A 236 -9.87 -7.40 10.92
N LEU A 237 -8.61 -7.52 11.32
CA LEU A 237 -7.56 -6.56 11.00
C LEU A 237 -6.48 -7.21 10.14
N THR A 238 -6.22 -6.61 8.98
CA THR A 238 -5.08 -6.93 8.15
C THR A 238 -3.85 -6.19 8.67
N MET A 239 -2.81 -6.95 9.00
CA MET A 239 -1.60 -6.47 9.63
C MET A 239 -0.44 -6.55 8.64
N ILE A 240 0.15 -5.41 8.28
CA ILE A 240 1.21 -5.39 7.25
C ILE A 240 2.56 -5.96 7.74
N GLY A 241 2.81 -5.97 9.03
CA GLY A 241 4.13 -6.26 9.58
C GLY A 241 5.01 -5.02 9.60
N HIS A 242 6.03 -5.01 8.77
CA HIS A 242 6.84 -3.81 8.56
C HIS A 242 6.16 -2.88 7.57
N PHE A 243 5.88 -1.63 7.98
CA PHE A 243 5.27 -0.65 7.09
C PHE A 243 6.22 -0.25 5.96
N LEU A 244 7.49 -0.01 6.27
CA LEU A 244 8.54 0.21 5.26
C LEU A 244 8.91 -1.10 4.54
N PRO A 245 9.45 -1.02 3.30
CA PRO A 245 9.82 -2.21 2.52
C PRO A 245 10.69 -3.20 3.29
N SER A 246 10.29 -4.47 3.31
CA SER A 246 10.96 -5.59 3.98
C SER A 246 10.52 -6.90 3.37
N GLU A 247 11.42 -7.87 3.29
CA GLU A 247 11.10 -9.25 2.92
C GLU A 247 10.70 -10.11 4.13
N ASP A 248 10.84 -9.59 5.36
CA ASP A 248 10.48 -10.32 6.57
C ASP A 248 8.94 -10.50 6.67
N PRO A 249 8.42 -11.73 6.61
CA PRO A 249 6.99 -11.99 6.51
C PRO A 249 6.31 -11.86 7.89
N LYS A 250 6.23 -10.64 8.42
CA LYS A 250 5.59 -10.33 9.70
C LYS A 250 4.11 -9.96 9.58
N GLY A 251 3.55 -9.94 8.37
CA GLY A 251 2.12 -9.71 8.17
C GLY A 251 1.26 -10.79 8.80
N ALA A 252 0.02 -10.46 9.11
CA ALA A 252 -0.95 -11.35 9.73
C ALA A 252 -2.38 -10.92 9.43
N LEU A 253 -3.33 -11.84 9.57
CA LEU A 253 -4.75 -11.57 9.73
C LEU A 253 -5.13 -11.92 11.16
N ILE A 254 -5.71 -10.96 11.89
CA ILE A 254 -6.16 -11.17 13.28
C ILE A 254 -7.65 -10.87 13.41
N PHE A 255 -8.29 -11.44 14.42
CA PHE A 255 -9.66 -11.16 14.81
C PHE A 255 -9.71 -10.62 16.24
N LEU A 256 -10.44 -9.52 16.43
CA LEU A 256 -10.75 -8.92 17.72
C LEU A 256 -12.25 -9.13 18.00
N GLU A 257 -12.58 -10.04 18.89
CA GLU A 257 -13.97 -10.29 19.29
C GLU A 257 -14.50 -9.15 20.15
N THR A 258 -15.70 -8.67 19.82
CA THR A 258 -16.44 -7.69 20.62
C THR A 258 -17.31 -8.39 21.64
N THR A 259 -17.23 -8.00 22.91
CA THR A 259 -18.07 -8.50 23.99
C THR A 259 -18.71 -7.35 24.76
N GLU A 260 -19.65 -7.64 25.65
CA GLU A 260 -20.25 -6.64 26.54
C GLU A 260 -19.20 -5.90 27.41
N SER A 261 -18.09 -6.55 27.72
CA SER A 261 -16.98 -5.98 28.53
C SER A 261 -15.91 -5.26 27.68
N GLY A 262 -16.07 -5.20 26.37
CA GLY A 262 -15.12 -4.59 25.43
C GLY A 262 -14.47 -5.59 24.49
N LEU A 263 -13.33 -5.22 23.89
CA LEU A 263 -12.60 -6.06 22.94
C LEU A 263 -11.78 -7.14 23.67
N ARG A 264 -11.87 -8.39 23.21
CA ARG A 264 -10.98 -9.46 23.68
C ARG A 264 -9.58 -9.32 23.10
N PRO A 265 -8.57 -9.97 23.71
CA PRO A 265 -7.24 -10.07 23.11
C PRO A 265 -7.29 -10.63 21.69
N PRO A 266 -6.42 -10.15 20.78
CA PRO A 266 -6.44 -10.54 19.38
C PRO A 266 -6.19 -12.05 19.19
N LYS A 267 -7.04 -12.69 18.39
CA LYS A 267 -6.83 -14.07 17.89
C LYS A 267 -6.15 -13.97 16.53
N THR A 268 -4.96 -14.56 16.39
CA THR A 268 -4.28 -14.65 15.08
C THR A 268 -4.90 -15.80 14.28
N LEU A 269 -5.40 -15.48 13.08
CA LEU A 269 -5.95 -16.44 12.13
C LEU A 269 -4.88 -16.91 11.15
N LEU A 270 -4.12 -15.96 10.59
CA LEU A 270 -3.02 -16.22 9.66
C LEU A 270 -1.80 -15.39 10.09
N ALA A 271 -0.62 -15.96 9.97
CA ALA A 271 0.65 -15.31 10.27
C ALA A 271 1.71 -15.65 9.22
N GLY A 272 2.83 -14.94 9.23
CA GLY A 272 3.89 -15.19 8.26
C GLY A 272 3.57 -14.66 6.86
N LEU A 273 2.69 -13.67 6.78
CA LEU A 273 2.27 -13.08 5.52
C LEU A 273 3.26 -12.00 5.04
N PRO A 274 3.68 -12.00 3.76
CA PRO A 274 4.56 -10.97 3.22
C PRO A 274 3.79 -9.66 3.00
N ARG A 275 3.89 -8.71 3.94
CA ARG A 275 3.29 -7.38 3.91
C ARG A 275 1.85 -7.37 3.37
N ALA A 276 0.94 -8.01 4.10
CA ALA A 276 -0.49 -8.00 3.77
C ALA A 276 -1.05 -6.58 3.86
N THR A 277 -1.79 -6.14 2.84
CA THR A 277 -2.33 -4.77 2.72
C THR A 277 -3.84 -4.71 2.76
N ASP A 278 -4.52 -5.77 2.34
CA ASP A 278 -5.97 -5.80 2.23
C ASP A 278 -6.49 -7.23 2.37
N THR A 279 -7.72 -7.40 2.90
CA THR A 279 -8.40 -8.70 3.01
C THR A 279 -9.88 -8.54 2.71
N GLU A 280 -10.38 -9.32 1.76
CA GLU A 280 -11.78 -9.42 1.41
C GLU A 280 -12.31 -10.83 1.71
N PHE A 281 -13.61 -10.94 1.89
CA PHE A 281 -14.28 -12.15 2.38
C PHE A 281 -15.40 -12.58 1.43
N ALA A 282 -15.39 -13.85 1.01
CA ALA A 282 -16.47 -14.46 0.25
C ALA A 282 -16.39 -15.99 0.33
N ASP A 283 -17.50 -16.69 0.05
CA ASP A 283 -17.50 -18.11 -0.27
C ASP A 283 -17.15 -18.26 -1.77
N LEU A 284 -15.89 -18.59 -2.05
CA LEU A 284 -15.36 -18.61 -3.41
C LEU A 284 -15.53 -19.97 -4.12
N ASN A 285 -15.78 -21.04 -3.36
CA ASN A 285 -15.93 -22.38 -3.90
C ASN A 285 -17.34 -22.98 -3.76
N GLY A 286 -18.27 -22.23 -3.14
CA GLY A 286 -19.67 -22.63 -2.99
C GLY A 286 -19.89 -23.68 -1.89
N ASP A 287 -18.96 -23.80 -0.93
CA ASP A 287 -19.06 -24.81 0.16
C ASP A 287 -19.79 -24.27 1.40
N GLY A 288 -20.23 -23.01 1.38
CA GLY A 288 -20.97 -22.35 2.47
C GLY A 288 -20.09 -21.82 3.60
N LYS A 289 -18.76 -21.85 3.47
CA LYS A 289 -17.83 -21.26 4.43
C LYS A 289 -17.22 -19.98 3.88
N MET A 290 -16.90 -19.05 4.78
CA MET A 290 -16.26 -17.79 4.42
C MET A 290 -14.77 -17.98 4.23
N ASP A 291 -14.28 -17.69 3.03
CA ASP A 291 -12.88 -17.67 2.65
C ASP A 291 -12.28 -16.27 2.75
N PHE A 292 -10.95 -16.16 2.59
CA PHE A 292 -10.24 -14.87 2.55
C PHE A 292 -9.49 -14.71 1.25
N VAL A 293 -9.60 -13.54 0.62
CA VAL A 293 -8.67 -13.11 -0.42
C VAL A 293 -7.77 -12.05 0.20
N ILE A 294 -6.46 -12.30 0.21
CA ILE A 294 -5.50 -11.39 0.83
C ILE A 294 -4.53 -10.86 -0.20
N SER A 295 -4.44 -9.52 -0.28
CA SER A 295 -3.42 -8.81 -1.02
C SER A 295 -2.11 -8.85 -0.26
N LEU A 296 -1.18 -9.71 -0.67
CA LEU A 296 0.15 -9.85 -0.09
C LEU A 296 1.12 -9.02 -0.92
N PHE A 297 1.20 -7.72 -0.61
CA PHE A 297 1.98 -6.74 -1.37
C PHE A 297 3.46 -7.14 -1.47
N GLY A 298 4.03 -7.56 -0.33
CA GLY A 298 5.44 -7.92 -0.25
C GLY A 298 6.39 -6.73 -0.41
N SER A 299 7.58 -7.01 -0.89
CA SER A 299 8.56 -6.05 -1.40
C SER A 299 9.13 -6.61 -2.72
N THR A 300 9.96 -7.63 -2.65
CA THR A 300 10.38 -8.42 -3.83
C THR A 300 9.49 -9.65 -3.99
N VAL A 301 9.01 -10.19 -2.88
CA VAL A 301 8.18 -11.40 -2.81
C VAL A 301 6.82 -11.04 -2.27
N GLY A 302 5.82 -11.22 -3.10
CA GLY A 302 4.43 -11.00 -2.77
C GLY A 302 3.53 -11.79 -3.71
N ARG A 303 2.23 -11.72 -3.51
CA ARG A 303 1.24 -12.42 -4.33
C ARG A 303 -0.17 -11.97 -3.99
N LEU A 304 -1.12 -12.28 -4.85
CA LEU A 304 -2.54 -12.36 -4.47
C LEU A 304 -2.84 -13.80 -4.13
N SER A 305 -3.43 -14.06 -2.97
CA SER A 305 -3.81 -15.42 -2.56
C SER A 305 -5.24 -15.48 -2.05
N TRP A 306 -5.89 -16.58 -2.35
CA TRP A 306 -7.11 -17.04 -1.72
C TRP A 306 -6.76 -18.05 -0.63
N PHE A 307 -7.32 -17.89 0.55
CA PHE A 307 -7.21 -18.79 1.69
C PHE A 307 -8.56 -19.47 1.91
N GLU A 308 -8.69 -20.67 1.39
CA GLU A 308 -9.87 -21.52 1.50
C GLU A 308 -10.07 -21.99 2.94
N ASN A 309 -11.24 -21.79 3.49
CA ASN A 309 -11.63 -22.26 4.81
C ASN A 309 -11.96 -23.76 4.80
N VAL A 310 -11.01 -24.59 5.16
CA VAL A 310 -11.20 -26.05 5.21
C VAL A 310 -11.85 -26.54 6.53
N GLY A 311 -12.26 -25.60 7.39
CA GLY A 311 -12.93 -25.85 8.68
C GLY A 311 -11.99 -25.91 9.88
N GLY A 312 -12.53 -25.66 11.07
CA GLY A 312 -11.79 -25.70 12.34
C GLY A 312 -10.66 -24.66 12.44
N ASP A 313 -10.87 -23.46 11.93
CA ASP A 313 -9.85 -22.39 11.85
C ASP A 313 -8.61 -22.77 11.01
N ASN A 314 -8.74 -23.71 10.09
CA ASN A 314 -7.67 -24.07 9.17
C ASN A 314 -7.96 -23.51 7.77
N TYR A 315 -6.91 -23.02 7.14
CA TYR A 315 -6.98 -22.38 5.82
C TYR A 315 -5.95 -22.99 4.88
N SER A 316 -6.36 -23.24 3.63
CA SER A 316 -5.48 -23.71 2.55
C SER A 316 -5.19 -22.55 1.59
N GLU A 317 -3.92 -22.23 1.36
CA GLU A 317 -3.54 -21.15 0.47
C GLU A 317 -3.55 -21.59 -1.00
N HIS A 318 -4.23 -20.80 -1.86
CA HIS A 318 -4.24 -20.92 -3.33
C HIS A 318 -3.71 -19.61 -3.92
N VAL A 319 -2.57 -19.67 -4.58
CA VAL A 319 -1.96 -18.48 -5.20
C VAL A 319 -2.68 -18.14 -6.50
N LEU A 320 -3.28 -16.96 -6.58
CA LEU A 320 -4.01 -16.47 -7.75
C LEU A 320 -3.11 -15.69 -8.71
N ILE A 321 -2.27 -14.78 -8.19
CA ILE A 321 -1.28 -14.01 -8.95
C ILE A 321 0.06 -14.10 -8.22
N PRO A 322 1.07 -14.84 -8.77
CA PRO A 322 2.35 -15.07 -8.10
C PRO A 322 3.35 -13.91 -8.33
N LYS A 323 2.90 -12.67 -8.09
CA LYS A 323 3.70 -11.44 -8.25
C LYS A 323 3.46 -10.49 -7.08
N ALA A 324 4.54 -9.85 -6.62
CA ALA A 324 4.47 -8.80 -5.62
C ALA A 324 3.68 -7.58 -6.14
N GLY A 325 3.11 -6.83 -5.21
CA GLY A 325 2.43 -5.58 -5.54
C GLY A 325 0.90 -5.60 -5.41
N ALA A 326 0.25 -6.72 -5.03
CA ALA A 326 -1.19 -6.71 -4.76
C ALA A 326 -1.48 -5.73 -3.61
N ILE A 327 -2.24 -4.66 -3.89
CA ILE A 327 -2.50 -3.57 -2.93
C ILE A 327 -3.86 -3.74 -2.29
N ARG A 328 -4.88 -3.89 -3.14
CA ARG A 328 -6.28 -3.90 -2.74
C ARG A 328 -7.08 -4.84 -3.63
N THR A 329 -8.11 -5.43 -3.06
CA THR A 329 -9.11 -6.26 -3.74
C THR A 329 -10.51 -5.73 -3.53
N VAL A 330 -11.42 -6.08 -4.43
CA VAL A 330 -12.88 -5.92 -4.29
C VAL A 330 -13.51 -7.18 -4.84
N ILE A 331 -14.42 -7.78 -4.06
CA ILE A 331 -15.16 -8.96 -4.49
C ILE A 331 -16.58 -8.58 -4.86
N ARG A 332 -16.96 -8.89 -6.10
CA ARG A 332 -18.33 -8.75 -6.67
C ARG A 332 -18.52 -9.71 -7.81
N ASP A 333 -19.77 -9.93 -8.19
CA ASP A 333 -20.13 -10.52 -9.49
C ASP A 333 -19.97 -9.46 -10.59
N PHE A 334 -18.90 -9.55 -11.38
CA PHE A 334 -18.60 -8.61 -12.48
C PHE A 334 -19.11 -9.07 -13.85
N ASN A 335 -19.53 -10.32 -14.00
CA ASN A 335 -19.98 -10.89 -15.25
C ASN A 335 -21.48 -11.24 -15.27
N GLY A 336 -22.18 -11.19 -14.13
CA GLY A 336 -23.60 -11.47 -13.97
C GLY A 336 -23.95 -12.95 -13.81
N ASP A 337 -22.98 -13.81 -13.48
CA ASP A 337 -23.18 -15.26 -13.30
C ASP A 337 -23.49 -15.65 -11.85
N ARG A 338 -23.49 -14.71 -10.91
CA ARG A 338 -23.72 -14.83 -9.46
C ARG A 338 -22.57 -15.49 -8.68
N SER A 339 -21.46 -15.75 -9.31
CA SER A 339 -20.25 -16.17 -8.61
C SER A 339 -19.47 -14.94 -8.15
N PRO A 340 -18.81 -14.97 -6.98
CA PRO A 340 -17.99 -13.85 -6.52
C PRO A 340 -16.68 -13.81 -7.31
N ASP A 341 -16.53 -12.79 -8.18
CA ASP A 341 -15.31 -12.48 -8.91
C ASP A 341 -14.40 -11.54 -8.08
N ILE A 342 -13.15 -11.39 -8.50
CA ILE A 342 -12.16 -10.56 -7.81
C ILE A 342 -11.64 -9.47 -8.75
N ALA A 343 -11.74 -8.21 -8.33
CA ALA A 343 -10.98 -7.09 -8.89
C ALA A 343 -9.75 -6.83 -8.02
N VAL A 344 -8.58 -6.65 -8.63
CA VAL A 344 -7.35 -6.40 -7.89
C VAL A 344 -6.42 -5.43 -8.62
N LEU A 345 -5.82 -4.50 -7.87
CA LEU A 345 -4.74 -3.65 -8.34
C LEU A 345 -3.39 -4.23 -7.88
N VAL A 346 -2.55 -4.57 -8.84
CA VAL A 346 -1.19 -5.08 -8.62
C VAL A 346 -0.20 -4.04 -9.11
N ALA A 347 0.45 -3.38 -8.18
CA ALA A 347 1.48 -2.35 -8.41
C ALA A 347 2.88 -2.93 -8.64
N GLN A 348 3.90 -2.15 -8.38
CA GLN A 348 5.32 -2.49 -8.51
C GLN A 348 5.69 -2.93 -9.93
N GLU A 349 6.10 -4.20 -10.10
CA GLU A 349 6.55 -4.73 -11.39
C GLU A 349 5.46 -4.72 -12.45
N LEU A 350 4.21 -5.07 -12.07
CA LEU A 350 3.12 -5.24 -13.04
C LEU A 350 2.34 -3.97 -13.35
N GLU A 351 2.10 -3.11 -12.36
CA GLU A 351 1.28 -1.88 -12.50
C GLU A 351 -0.02 -2.15 -13.29
N THR A 352 -0.75 -3.22 -12.90
CA THR A 352 -1.87 -3.76 -13.66
C THR A 352 -3.11 -3.90 -12.79
N PHE A 353 -4.25 -3.52 -13.33
CA PHE A 353 -5.56 -3.85 -12.78
C PHE A 353 -6.09 -5.11 -13.45
N PHE A 354 -6.50 -6.09 -12.64
CA PHE A 354 -7.03 -7.37 -13.11
C PHE A 354 -8.47 -7.58 -12.65
N LEU A 355 -9.26 -8.24 -13.48
CA LEU A 355 -10.46 -8.97 -13.07
C LEU A 355 -10.16 -10.47 -13.14
N LEU A 356 -10.53 -11.20 -12.09
CA LEU A 356 -10.45 -12.65 -12.02
C LEU A 356 -11.89 -13.18 -11.93
N PHE A 357 -12.36 -13.81 -13.00
CA PHE A 357 -13.70 -14.37 -13.08
C PHE A 357 -13.72 -15.78 -12.51
N ASN A 358 -14.59 -16.01 -11.55
CA ASN A 358 -14.76 -17.27 -10.82
C ASN A 358 -15.84 -18.12 -11.46
N ASP A 359 -15.62 -19.42 -11.58
CA ASP A 359 -16.64 -20.39 -12.05
C ASP A 359 -17.59 -20.87 -10.94
N GLY A 360 -17.53 -20.26 -9.72
CA GLY A 360 -18.29 -20.65 -8.55
C GLY A 360 -17.75 -21.90 -7.84
N LYS A 361 -16.57 -22.39 -8.22
CA LYS A 361 -15.88 -23.55 -7.63
C LYS A 361 -14.42 -23.23 -7.25
N GLY A 362 -14.06 -21.96 -7.21
CA GLY A 362 -12.71 -21.51 -6.91
C GLY A 362 -11.73 -21.61 -8.09
N ASN A 363 -12.20 -21.79 -9.34
CA ASN A 363 -11.33 -21.69 -10.50
C ASN A 363 -11.49 -20.32 -11.16
N PHE A 364 -10.37 -19.62 -11.38
CA PHE A 364 -10.36 -18.24 -11.85
C PHE A 364 -9.78 -18.10 -13.25
N THR A 365 -10.46 -17.31 -14.09
CA THR A 365 -9.93 -16.82 -15.35
C THR A 365 -9.50 -15.37 -15.19
N THR A 366 -8.22 -15.07 -15.37
CA THR A 366 -7.65 -13.74 -15.15
C THR A 366 -7.68 -12.91 -16.43
N GLN A 367 -8.22 -11.69 -16.35
CA GLN A 367 -8.24 -10.70 -17.43
C GLN A 367 -7.54 -9.42 -16.99
N PRO A 368 -6.45 -9.00 -17.67
CA PRO A 368 -5.88 -7.66 -17.46
C PRO A 368 -6.81 -6.60 -18.08
N ILE A 369 -7.08 -5.54 -17.34
CA ILE A 369 -7.95 -4.43 -17.75
C ILE A 369 -7.12 -3.27 -18.30
N PHE A 370 -6.15 -2.83 -17.53
CA PHE A 370 -5.13 -1.87 -17.97
C PHE A 370 -3.79 -2.20 -17.34
N GLN A 371 -2.72 -1.77 -18.01
CA GLN A 371 -1.35 -1.90 -17.53
C GLN A 371 -0.59 -0.60 -17.78
N LYS A 372 0.26 -0.22 -16.84
CA LYS A 372 1.17 0.94 -16.95
C LYS A 372 2.63 0.48 -16.73
N PRO A 373 3.63 1.28 -17.14
CA PRO A 373 5.01 1.00 -16.81
C PRO A 373 5.27 0.94 -15.29
N PRO A 374 6.27 0.17 -14.80
CA PRO A 374 6.46 -0.12 -13.36
C PRO A 374 6.78 1.10 -12.49
N ILE A 375 7.10 2.24 -13.10
CA ILE A 375 7.39 3.49 -12.39
C ILE A 375 6.16 4.39 -12.18
N TYR A 376 4.96 3.93 -12.59
CA TYR A 376 3.71 4.68 -12.38
C TYR A 376 3.32 4.80 -10.92
N GLY A 377 3.56 3.76 -10.11
CA GLY A 377 3.36 3.79 -8.67
C GLY A 377 1.89 3.84 -8.28
N HIS A 378 1.09 2.90 -8.76
CA HIS A 378 -0.30 2.77 -8.31
C HIS A 378 -0.36 2.55 -6.80
N SER A 379 -1.32 3.19 -6.14
CA SER A 379 -1.42 3.23 -4.68
C SER A 379 -2.79 2.82 -4.14
N TYR A 380 -3.87 3.05 -4.90
CA TYR A 380 -5.23 2.75 -4.46
C TYR A 380 -6.20 2.71 -5.63
N PHE A 381 -7.34 2.04 -5.45
CA PHE A 381 -8.49 2.16 -6.34
C PHE A 381 -9.81 2.08 -5.57
N GLU A 382 -10.86 2.63 -6.15
CA GLU A 382 -12.25 2.48 -5.74
C GLU A 382 -13.11 2.17 -6.97
N MET A 383 -14.22 1.49 -6.76
CA MET A 383 -15.16 1.15 -7.82
C MET A 383 -16.52 1.81 -7.55
N ALA A 384 -16.95 2.69 -8.44
CA ALA A 384 -18.21 3.44 -8.37
C ALA A 384 -18.75 3.70 -9.77
N ASP A 385 -20.03 3.99 -9.92
CA ASP A 385 -20.65 4.43 -11.18
C ASP A 385 -20.44 5.94 -11.32
N MET A 386 -19.31 6.32 -11.97
CA MET A 386 -18.84 7.72 -12.03
C MET A 386 -19.61 8.57 -13.05
N ASP A 387 -20.22 7.96 -14.09
CA ASP A 387 -20.98 8.66 -15.13
C ASP A 387 -22.47 8.36 -15.11
N LYS A 388 -22.97 7.64 -14.10
CA LYS A 388 -24.37 7.28 -13.84
C LYS A 388 -25.02 6.47 -14.97
N ASP A 389 -24.24 5.66 -15.62
CA ASP A 389 -24.76 4.80 -16.70
C ASP A 389 -25.19 3.41 -16.21
N GLY A 390 -25.12 3.15 -14.91
CA GLY A 390 -25.50 1.89 -14.25
C GLY A 390 -24.40 0.83 -14.27
N ARG A 391 -23.21 1.16 -14.78
CA ARG A 391 -22.05 0.26 -14.79
C ARG A 391 -21.00 0.76 -13.79
N THR A 392 -20.34 -0.17 -13.17
CA THR A 392 -19.27 0.16 -12.21
C THR A 392 -17.98 0.53 -12.95
N ASP A 393 -17.45 1.71 -12.67
CA ASP A 393 -16.20 2.27 -13.17
C ASP A 393 -15.07 2.08 -12.16
N ILE A 394 -13.85 2.47 -12.54
CA ILE A 394 -12.67 2.39 -11.68
C ILE A 394 -12.09 3.79 -11.49
N LEU A 395 -12.04 4.24 -10.24
CA LEU A 395 -11.27 5.40 -9.79
C LEU A 395 -9.92 4.90 -9.28
N VAL A 396 -8.81 5.43 -9.80
CA VAL A 396 -7.45 4.96 -9.47
C VAL A 396 -6.56 6.13 -9.10
N THR A 397 -5.72 5.93 -8.07
CA THR A 397 -4.58 6.82 -7.78
C THR A 397 -3.27 6.15 -8.14
N ASN A 398 -2.33 6.95 -8.65
CA ASN A 398 -0.95 6.56 -8.81
C ASN A 398 -0.05 7.73 -8.41
N GLY A 399 0.80 7.49 -7.44
CA GLY A 399 1.63 8.53 -6.84
C GLY A 399 2.65 7.97 -5.85
N ASP A 400 2.80 6.65 -5.75
CA ASP A 400 3.86 6.09 -4.92
C ASP A 400 5.24 6.51 -5.45
N ASN A 401 6.01 7.10 -4.57
CA ASN A 401 7.32 7.65 -4.84
C ASN A 401 8.33 7.29 -3.73
N GLY A 402 7.97 6.27 -2.93
CA GLY A 402 8.68 5.96 -1.69
C GLY A 402 10.05 5.30 -1.85
N GLU A 403 10.37 4.75 -3.03
CA GLU A 403 11.55 3.92 -3.21
C GLU A 403 12.78 4.65 -3.79
N TYR A 404 12.61 5.87 -4.27
CA TYR A 404 13.66 6.63 -4.96
C TYR A 404 13.80 8.03 -4.37
N ALA A 405 14.93 8.69 -4.60
CA ALA A 405 15.06 10.14 -4.40
C ALA A 405 14.17 10.84 -5.43
N SER A 406 12.98 10.95 -5.11
CA SER A 406 11.70 11.03 -5.76
C SER A 406 11.57 12.26 -6.65
N PRO A 407 11.88 12.19 -7.96
CA PRO A 407 11.49 13.28 -8.85
C PRO A 407 9.97 13.33 -8.94
N LEU A 408 9.43 14.53 -9.11
CA LEU A 408 8.04 14.69 -9.48
C LEU A 408 7.80 14.01 -10.83
N LYS A 409 6.71 13.27 -10.96
CA LYS A 409 6.40 12.48 -12.16
C LYS A 409 5.12 13.02 -12.79
N ARG A 410 5.21 13.43 -14.07
CA ARG A 410 4.08 14.06 -14.80
C ARG A 410 2.81 13.22 -14.86
N TYR A 411 2.95 11.89 -14.75
CA TYR A 411 1.86 10.94 -14.83
C TYR A 411 1.25 10.58 -13.48
N HIS A 412 1.74 11.13 -12.36
CA HIS A 412 1.10 10.97 -11.06
C HIS A 412 -0.24 11.71 -11.01
N GLY A 413 -1.25 11.08 -10.44
CA GLY A 413 -2.57 11.70 -10.36
C GLY A 413 -3.71 10.75 -10.04
N VAL A 414 -4.90 11.26 -10.27
CA VAL A 414 -6.18 10.56 -10.14
C VAL A 414 -6.73 10.28 -11.53
N ARG A 415 -7.17 9.04 -11.77
CA ARG A 415 -7.75 8.60 -13.05
C ARG A 415 -9.10 7.96 -12.88
N ILE A 416 -9.95 8.15 -13.89
CA ILE A 416 -11.22 7.42 -14.00
C ILE A 416 -11.17 6.60 -15.28
N TYR A 417 -11.43 5.31 -15.14
CA TYR A 417 -11.63 4.38 -16.25
C TYR A 417 -13.11 4.02 -16.31
N LEU A 418 -13.82 4.50 -17.34
CA LEU A 418 -15.24 4.22 -17.54
C LEU A 418 -15.45 2.84 -18.16
N ASN A 419 -16.39 2.10 -17.61
CA ASN A 419 -16.81 0.80 -18.12
C ASN A 419 -17.71 0.97 -19.36
N LYS A 420 -17.21 0.63 -20.52
CA LYS A 420 -17.95 0.73 -21.80
C LYS A 420 -18.80 -0.52 -22.12
N GLY A 421 -19.07 -1.34 -21.10
CA GLY A 421 -19.79 -2.60 -21.20
C GLY A 421 -18.88 -3.80 -21.45
N ASN A 422 -19.34 -4.99 -21.01
CA ASN A 422 -18.58 -6.24 -21.08
C ASN A 422 -17.18 -6.14 -20.45
N ASN A 423 -17.06 -5.44 -19.34
CA ASN A 423 -15.81 -5.20 -18.61
C ASN A 423 -14.67 -4.65 -19.49
N ARG A 424 -15.00 -3.81 -20.47
CA ARG A 424 -14.04 -3.00 -21.23
C ARG A 424 -13.99 -1.61 -20.64
N PHE A 425 -12.81 -1.20 -20.22
CA PHE A 425 -12.59 0.07 -19.54
C PHE A 425 -11.73 1.00 -20.39
N GLU A 426 -12.09 2.29 -20.40
CA GLU A 426 -11.37 3.36 -21.10
C GLU A 426 -11.00 4.46 -20.13
N GLU A 427 -9.71 4.90 -20.12
CA GLU A 427 -9.28 6.08 -19.37
C GLU A 427 -10.00 7.32 -19.94
N SER A 428 -10.92 7.88 -19.15
CA SER A 428 -11.80 8.97 -19.57
C SER A 428 -11.52 10.27 -18.83
N PHE A 429 -10.75 10.22 -17.75
CA PHE A 429 -10.37 11.39 -16.97
C PHE A 429 -9.00 11.20 -16.34
N PHE A 430 -8.21 12.26 -16.31
CA PHE A 430 -6.95 12.36 -15.58
C PHE A 430 -6.81 13.73 -14.92
N TYR A 431 -6.59 13.73 -13.62
CA TYR A 431 -6.23 14.91 -12.86
C TYR A 431 -4.79 14.78 -12.35
N PRO A 432 -3.83 15.59 -12.86
CA PRO A 432 -2.45 15.57 -12.38
C PRO A 432 -2.38 15.95 -10.90
N LEU A 433 -1.79 15.08 -10.07
CA LEU A 433 -1.64 15.28 -8.63
C LEU A 433 -0.35 14.57 -8.18
N ASN A 434 0.69 15.33 -7.85
CA ASN A 434 1.94 14.74 -7.39
C ASN A 434 1.68 13.88 -6.16
N GLY A 435 2.18 12.64 -6.16
CA GLY A 435 2.10 11.77 -5.01
C GLY A 435 0.69 11.33 -4.61
N ALA A 436 -0.29 11.35 -5.53
CA ALA A 436 -1.66 10.89 -5.26
C ALA A 436 -1.68 9.49 -4.65
N PHE A 437 -2.19 9.35 -3.43
CA PHE A 437 -2.06 8.10 -2.68
C PHE A 437 -3.38 7.38 -2.45
N LYS A 438 -4.44 8.09 -2.08
CA LYS A 438 -5.80 7.54 -1.94
C LYS A 438 -6.83 8.55 -2.44
N ALA A 439 -7.87 8.07 -3.10
CA ALA A 439 -9.03 8.87 -3.51
C ALA A 439 -10.32 8.10 -3.20
N VAL A 440 -11.37 8.81 -2.81
CA VAL A 440 -12.72 8.28 -2.57
C VAL A 440 -13.73 9.11 -3.35
N ALA A 441 -14.74 8.43 -3.91
CA ALA A 441 -15.82 9.04 -4.67
C ALA A 441 -17.15 8.97 -3.91
N ARG A 442 -17.75 10.12 -3.62
CA ARG A 442 -19.08 10.25 -2.98
C ARG A 442 -19.79 11.47 -3.55
N ASP A 443 -21.09 11.45 -3.49
CA ASP A 443 -21.94 12.63 -3.70
C ASP A 443 -21.92 13.45 -2.40
N PHE A 444 -20.91 14.34 -2.24
CA PHE A 444 -20.69 15.06 -0.99
C PHE A 444 -21.60 16.28 -0.87
N ASP A 445 -22.04 16.88 -1.98
CA ASP A 445 -22.90 18.06 -1.99
C ASP A 445 -24.38 17.76 -2.33
N GLU A 446 -24.70 16.45 -2.46
CA GLU A 446 -26.03 15.93 -2.75
C GLU A 446 -26.64 16.46 -4.05
N ASP A 447 -25.81 16.85 -5.03
CA ASP A 447 -26.28 17.28 -6.36
C ASP A 447 -26.55 16.10 -7.31
N GLY A 448 -26.19 14.89 -6.85
CA GLY A 448 -26.38 13.63 -7.51
C GLY A 448 -25.18 13.20 -8.34
N ASP A 449 -24.14 14.02 -8.58
CA ASP A 449 -22.90 13.64 -9.23
C ASP A 449 -21.86 13.16 -8.18
N LEU A 450 -20.99 12.21 -8.53
CA LEU A 450 -19.94 11.80 -7.62
C LEU A 450 -18.76 12.76 -7.69
N ASP A 451 -18.42 13.35 -6.54
CA ASP A 451 -17.21 14.13 -6.31
C ASP A 451 -16.05 13.22 -5.91
N ILE A 452 -14.84 13.77 -5.87
CA ILE A 452 -13.65 13.02 -5.47
C ILE A 452 -12.90 13.80 -4.38
N ALA A 453 -12.66 13.15 -3.25
CA ALA A 453 -11.67 13.60 -2.28
C ALA A 453 -10.37 12.79 -2.48
N ALA A 454 -9.23 13.46 -2.60
CA ALA A 454 -7.94 12.83 -2.83
C ALA A 454 -6.87 13.35 -1.87
N VAL A 455 -6.03 12.44 -1.33
CA VAL A 455 -4.84 12.77 -0.55
C VAL A 455 -3.58 12.47 -1.34
N SER A 456 -2.58 13.33 -1.17
CA SER A 456 -1.23 13.14 -1.69
C SER A 456 -0.24 12.97 -0.54
N PHE A 457 0.49 11.85 -0.56
CA PHE A 457 1.53 11.58 0.42
C PHE A 457 2.90 12.15 0.03
N PHE A 458 3.09 12.43 -1.27
CA PHE A 458 4.31 13.00 -1.85
C PHE A 458 4.02 14.23 -2.72
N PRO A 459 3.39 15.29 -2.15
CA PRO A 459 3.08 16.50 -2.91
C PRO A 459 4.37 17.23 -3.32
N ASP A 460 4.25 18.20 -4.24
CA ASP A 460 5.31 19.17 -4.49
C ASP A 460 5.35 20.19 -3.33
N TYR A 461 6.16 19.87 -2.30
CA TYR A 461 6.28 20.71 -1.11
C TYR A 461 6.81 22.12 -1.39
N GLU A 462 7.50 22.33 -2.51
CA GLU A 462 8.11 23.62 -2.84
C GLU A 462 7.13 24.55 -3.58
N LYS A 463 6.36 24.02 -4.54
CA LYS A 463 5.55 24.83 -5.45
C LYS A 463 4.07 24.75 -5.17
N THR A 464 3.57 23.53 -4.89
CA THR A 464 2.14 23.28 -4.74
C THR A 464 1.84 22.38 -3.52
N PRO A 465 2.30 22.74 -2.30
CA PRO A 465 2.08 21.91 -1.10
C PRO A 465 0.60 21.71 -0.75
N GLN A 466 -0.28 22.59 -1.22
CA GLN A 466 -1.73 22.51 -1.05
C GLN A 466 -2.34 21.29 -1.74
N GLU A 467 -1.63 20.64 -2.65
CA GLU A 467 -2.07 19.38 -3.26
C GLU A 467 -2.01 18.16 -2.32
N SER A 468 -1.52 18.34 -1.09
CA SER A 468 -1.54 17.27 -0.08
C SER A 468 -2.97 16.75 0.22
N PHE A 469 -3.98 17.58 0.00
CA PHE A 469 -5.40 17.20 -0.07
C PHE A 469 -6.09 18.01 -1.16
N VAL A 470 -6.89 17.34 -1.99
CA VAL A 470 -7.70 18.00 -3.02
C VAL A 470 -9.12 17.44 -3.01
N TYR A 471 -10.09 18.34 -2.97
CA TYR A 471 -11.49 18.07 -3.25
C TYR A 471 -11.78 18.47 -4.70
N LEU A 472 -12.25 17.54 -5.49
CA LEU A 472 -12.65 17.70 -6.88
C LEU A 472 -14.18 17.65 -6.92
N GLU A 473 -14.83 18.81 -6.94
CA GLU A 473 -16.27 18.98 -7.11
C GLU A 473 -16.65 18.71 -8.56
N ASN A 474 -17.52 17.74 -8.80
CA ASN A 474 -18.00 17.39 -10.12
C ASN A 474 -19.10 18.37 -10.56
N GLN A 475 -18.85 19.12 -11.59
CA GLN A 475 -19.77 20.11 -12.16
C GLN A 475 -20.59 19.55 -13.33
N GLY A 476 -20.78 18.22 -13.35
CA GLY A 476 -21.46 17.49 -14.40
C GLY A 476 -20.53 16.98 -15.51
N GLY A 477 -20.73 15.72 -15.91
CA GLY A 477 -19.99 15.10 -17.01
C GLY A 477 -18.50 14.99 -16.80
N LEU A 478 -18.06 14.65 -15.60
CA LEU A 478 -16.66 14.50 -15.16
C LEU A 478 -15.82 15.77 -15.36
N LYS A 479 -16.43 16.94 -15.19
CA LYS A 479 -15.73 18.23 -15.18
C LYS A 479 -15.56 18.67 -13.74
N PHE A 480 -14.36 18.71 -13.24
CA PHE A 480 -14.08 18.95 -11.85
C PHE A 480 -13.50 20.34 -11.58
N ALA A 481 -13.99 20.97 -10.50
CA ALA A 481 -13.40 22.14 -9.89
C ALA A 481 -12.57 21.69 -8.67
N ALA A 482 -11.33 22.16 -8.57
CA ALA A 482 -10.42 21.75 -7.51
C ALA A 482 -10.35 22.76 -6.37
N SER A 483 -10.41 22.27 -5.12
CA SER A 483 -10.23 23.09 -3.91
C SER A 483 -9.56 22.31 -2.78
N THR A 484 -9.04 23.03 -1.78
CA THR A 484 -8.44 22.46 -0.58
C THR A 484 -8.72 23.31 0.65
N PHE A 485 -8.49 22.80 1.85
CA PHE A 485 -8.68 23.52 3.10
C PHE A 485 -7.40 24.26 3.55
N GLU A 486 -7.57 25.35 4.31
CA GLU A 486 -6.44 26.21 4.71
C GLU A 486 -5.37 25.49 5.54
N GLN A 487 -5.79 24.50 6.35
CA GLN A 487 -4.89 23.77 7.25
C GLN A 487 -4.27 22.51 6.62
N PHE A 488 -4.31 22.36 5.30
CA PHE A 488 -3.79 21.19 4.56
C PHE A 488 -2.38 20.76 5.02
N PHE A 489 -1.55 21.70 5.42
CA PHE A 489 -0.16 21.50 5.81
C PHE A 489 0.02 20.94 7.24
N THR A 490 -1.04 20.76 8.02
CA THR A 490 -0.95 20.31 9.41
C THR A 490 -0.75 18.81 9.57
N GLY A 491 -0.90 18.02 8.50
CA GLY A 491 -0.64 16.60 8.48
C GLY A 491 0.02 16.15 7.18
N ARG A 492 0.66 14.99 7.21
CA ARG A 492 1.07 14.25 6.03
C ARG A 492 0.03 13.16 5.78
N TRP A 493 -0.89 13.42 4.89
CA TRP A 493 -2.09 12.58 4.71
C TRP A 493 -1.75 11.32 3.92
N LEU A 494 -1.84 10.16 4.58
CA LEU A 494 -1.57 8.84 3.99
C LEU A 494 -2.85 8.12 3.58
N THR A 495 -3.87 8.24 4.41
CA THR A 495 -5.14 7.51 4.25
C THR A 495 -6.32 8.41 4.61
N MET A 496 -7.51 8.01 4.19
CA MET A 496 -8.76 8.66 4.56
C MET A 496 -9.93 7.70 4.44
N ASP A 497 -11.05 8.08 5.02
CA ASP A 497 -12.34 7.45 4.79
C ASP A 497 -13.46 8.49 4.80
N ALA A 498 -14.61 8.12 4.22
CA ALA A 498 -15.78 8.98 4.06
C ALA A 498 -17.06 8.30 4.60
N GLY A 499 -17.83 9.01 5.40
CA GLY A 499 -19.09 8.51 5.97
C GLY A 499 -19.76 9.56 6.87
N ASP A 500 -21.04 9.40 7.14
CA ASP A 500 -21.79 10.22 8.08
C ASP A 500 -21.29 9.94 9.52
N LEU A 501 -20.44 10.83 10.04
CA LEU A 501 -19.76 10.62 11.32
C LEU A 501 -20.53 11.18 12.51
N ASP A 502 -21.35 12.21 12.33
CA ASP A 502 -22.11 12.82 13.43
C ASP A 502 -23.63 12.53 13.37
N GLY A 503 -24.08 11.89 12.29
CA GLY A 503 -25.43 11.36 12.16
C GLY A 503 -26.44 12.41 11.71
N ASP A 504 -25.99 13.44 11.01
CA ASP A 504 -26.85 14.48 10.43
C ASP A 504 -27.29 14.13 9.00
N GLY A 505 -26.68 13.11 8.40
CA GLY A 505 -27.05 12.50 7.12
C GLY A 505 -26.21 12.99 5.95
N ASP A 506 -25.28 13.93 6.13
CA ASP A 506 -24.28 14.26 5.12
C ASP A 506 -22.96 13.49 5.30
N ILE A 507 -22.07 13.55 4.32
CA ILE A 507 -20.86 12.71 4.32
C ILE A 507 -19.64 13.51 4.74
N ASP A 508 -19.06 13.15 5.88
CA ASP A 508 -17.80 13.66 6.41
C ASP A 508 -16.59 12.92 5.86
N LEU A 509 -15.41 13.49 6.07
CA LEU A 509 -14.11 12.88 5.78
C LEU A 509 -13.24 12.79 7.04
N ALA A 510 -12.55 11.67 7.21
CA ALA A 510 -11.50 11.52 8.22
C ALA A 510 -10.16 11.25 7.53
N LEU A 511 -9.16 12.12 7.75
CA LEU A 511 -7.84 12.05 7.12
C LEU A 511 -6.82 11.53 8.14
N GLY A 512 -6.13 10.43 7.84
CA GLY A 512 -5.07 9.86 8.67
C GLY A 512 -3.69 10.43 8.31
N SER A 513 -2.97 10.91 9.32
CA SER A 513 -1.63 11.49 9.15
C SER A 513 -0.53 10.49 9.48
N TYR A 514 0.44 10.36 8.58
CA TYR A 514 1.66 9.57 8.78
C TYR A 514 2.89 10.46 8.57
N SER A 515 3.41 11.00 9.67
CA SER A 515 4.49 12.03 9.63
C SER A 515 5.87 11.48 9.30
N GLN A 516 6.05 10.16 9.36
CA GLN A 516 7.29 9.49 8.99
C GLN A 516 7.26 9.12 7.50
N GLY A 517 8.40 8.79 6.91
CA GLY A 517 8.40 8.32 5.54
C GLY A 517 9.75 8.42 4.85
N PRO A 518 9.87 7.77 3.68
CA PRO A 518 11.15 7.54 3.02
C PRO A 518 11.71 8.76 2.27
N THR A 519 10.95 9.85 2.14
CA THR A 519 11.35 11.02 1.35
C THR A 519 11.79 12.19 2.22
N GLU A 520 12.69 13.01 1.69
CA GLU A 520 13.03 14.29 2.30
C GLU A 520 11.82 15.22 2.27
N VAL A 521 11.50 15.78 3.43
CA VAL A 521 10.41 16.73 3.63
C VAL A 521 11.01 18.01 4.19
N PRO A 522 10.61 19.20 3.70
CA PRO A 522 11.11 20.45 4.26
C PRO A 522 10.86 20.56 5.77
N GLU A 523 11.85 21.05 6.49
CA GLU A 523 11.86 21.12 7.96
C GLU A 523 10.62 21.83 8.53
N PHE A 524 10.10 22.82 7.82
CA PHE A 524 8.87 23.51 8.20
C PHE A 524 7.70 22.53 8.43
N PHE A 525 7.44 21.63 7.47
CA PHE A 525 6.34 20.68 7.57
C PHE A 525 6.58 19.67 8.69
N MET A 526 7.79 19.13 8.81
CA MET A 526 8.14 18.20 9.89
C MET A 526 7.92 18.82 11.25
N ASN A 527 8.36 20.05 11.44
CA ASN A 527 8.16 20.80 12.70
C ASN A 527 6.67 21.04 13.00
N VAL A 528 5.85 21.32 11.98
CA VAL A 528 4.40 21.50 12.16
C VAL A 528 3.75 20.18 12.55
N TRP A 529 4.05 19.09 11.84
CA TRP A 529 3.47 17.78 12.13
C TRP A 529 3.80 17.27 13.52
N GLU A 530 5.04 17.47 13.97
CA GLU A 530 5.47 17.06 15.30
C GLU A 530 4.80 17.91 16.41
N LYS A 531 4.72 19.23 16.23
CA LYS A 531 4.19 20.14 17.27
C LYS A 531 2.66 20.13 17.34
N VAL A 532 2.00 20.22 16.20
CA VAL A 532 0.54 20.45 16.13
C VAL A 532 -0.21 19.46 15.23
N GLY A 533 0.49 18.58 14.51
CA GLY A 533 -0.11 17.64 13.57
C GLY A 533 -1.06 16.66 14.28
N PRO A 534 -2.29 16.47 13.78
CA PRO A 534 -3.22 15.48 14.33
C PRO A 534 -2.86 14.07 13.85
N SER A 535 -3.25 13.03 14.61
CA SER A 535 -3.25 11.65 14.09
C SER A 535 -4.35 11.46 13.04
N VAL A 536 -5.52 12.04 13.30
CA VAL A 536 -6.66 12.11 12.37
C VAL A 536 -7.17 13.55 12.35
N LEU A 537 -7.45 14.09 11.17
CA LEU A 537 -8.20 15.33 10.96
C LEU A 537 -9.59 14.96 10.43
N ILE A 538 -10.62 15.65 10.93
CA ILE A 538 -12.00 15.49 10.45
C ILE A 538 -12.35 16.70 9.59
N LEU A 539 -12.85 16.47 8.39
CA LEU A 539 -13.49 17.49 7.57
C LEU A 539 -15.01 17.27 7.68
N ARG A 540 -15.66 18.12 8.48
CA ARG A 540 -17.11 18.10 8.67
C ARG A 540 -17.78 18.67 7.44
N ASN A 541 -18.68 17.93 6.87
CA ASN A 541 -19.58 18.47 5.88
C ASN A 541 -20.49 19.53 6.56
N LYS A 542 -20.96 20.50 5.83
CA LYS A 542 -21.79 21.62 6.32
C LYS A 542 -23.06 21.76 5.50
N LEU A 543 -23.41 20.71 4.80
CA LEU A 543 -24.60 20.72 3.97
C LEU A 543 -25.86 20.75 4.84
N ARG A 544 -25.78 20.15 6.02
CA ARG A 544 -26.86 20.08 7.03
C ARG A 544 -26.50 20.62 8.39
#